data_f1d4a8dead0f20ee7483e9afd1d52afb
#
_entry.id   f1d4a8dead0f20ee7483e9afd1d52afb
#
_cell.length_a   1.000
_cell.length_b   1.000
_cell.length_c   1.000
_cell.angle_alpha   90.00
_cell.angle_beta   90.00
_cell.angle_gamma   90.00
#
_symmetry.space_group_name_H-M   'P 1'
#
loop_
_entity.id
_entity.type
_entity.pdbx_description
1 polymer ?
#
loop_
_entity_poly.entity_id
_entity_poly.type
_entity_poly.pdbx_seq_one_letter_code
_entity_poly.pdbx_strand_id
1 'polypeptide(L)'
;MSITERLAKKYSESWLNQTKGIADKPAEQQVLYNAPQSVQQQMELEGVQWPYVLKFDSGQIDSSGTGDTVILTGATNKMYLITKLTAIPSATPATFEVEMDTGSSFGTTRDILDSGTAAINDGGGFTLLSTERMVINVTAAVAASTIDYTVSYYDMGFGTVWSAT
;
A
#
# COMPACT_ATOMS: atom_id res chain seq x y z
N MET A 1 -14.90 7.11 22.46
CA MET A 1 -15.15 7.78 21.16
C MET A 1 -13.86 7.85 20.38
N SER A 2 -13.85 7.33 19.18
CA SER A 2 -12.68 7.36 18.29
C SER A 2 -12.33 8.80 17.88
N ILE A 3 -11.09 9.03 17.40
CA ILE A 3 -10.70 10.33 16.84
C ILE A 3 -11.62 10.71 15.69
N THR A 4 -11.95 9.75 14.83
CA THR A 4 -12.85 9.93 13.68
C THR A 4 -14.24 10.39 14.11
N GLU A 5 -14.80 9.78 15.16
CA GLU A 5 -16.12 10.16 15.69
C GLU A 5 -16.10 11.57 16.33
N ARG A 6 -15.03 11.90 17.05
CA ARG A 6 -14.89 13.25 17.61
C ARG A 6 -14.75 14.32 16.54
N LEU A 7 -14.01 14.05 15.50
CA LEU A 7 -13.85 14.97 14.38
C LEU A 7 -15.14 15.10 13.58
N ALA A 8 -15.84 14.01 13.31
CA ALA A 8 -17.12 14.05 12.65
C ALA A 8 -18.15 14.87 13.45
N LYS A 9 -18.19 14.70 14.78
CA LYS A 9 -19.05 15.48 15.68
C LYS A 9 -18.68 16.97 15.67
N LYS A 10 -17.39 17.29 15.80
CA LYS A 10 -16.88 18.67 15.75
C LYS A 10 -17.21 19.33 14.40
N TYR A 11 -17.09 18.60 13.32
CA TYR A 11 -17.43 19.08 11.97
C TYR A 11 -18.93 19.38 11.84
N SER A 12 -19.75 18.48 12.30
CA SER A 12 -21.21 18.64 12.32
C SER A 12 -21.63 19.86 13.17
N GLU A 13 -21.06 20.02 14.34
CA GLU A 13 -21.32 21.17 15.21
C GLU A 13 -20.82 22.49 14.61
N SER A 14 -19.65 22.49 13.99
CA SER A 14 -19.10 23.68 13.31
C SER A 14 -19.98 24.08 12.12
N TRP A 15 -20.43 23.12 11.35
CA TRP A 15 -21.32 23.35 10.21
C TRP A 15 -22.68 23.89 10.65
N LEU A 16 -23.28 23.28 11.67
CA LEU A 16 -24.55 23.77 12.26
C LEU A 16 -24.42 25.21 12.76
N ASN A 17 -23.30 25.57 13.35
CA ASN A 17 -23.04 26.93 13.79
C ASN A 17 -22.90 27.93 12.63
N GLN A 18 -22.30 27.50 11.51
CA GLN A 18 -22.14 28.33 10.32
C GLN A 18 -23.46 28.48 9.55
N THR A 19 -24.29 27.44 9.57
CA THR A 19 -25.58 27.41 8.86
C THR A 19 -26.77 27.73 9.74
N LYS A 20 -26.52 28.25 10.94
CA LYS A 20 -27.54 28.62 11.90
C LYS A 20 -28.50 29.65 11.30
N GLY A 21 -29.73 29.21 10.98
CA GLY A 21 -30.72 29.99 10.25
C GLY A 21 -31.03 29.46 8.84
N ILE A 22 -30.20 28.56 8.34
CA ILE A 22 -30.45 27.75 7.15
C ILE A 22 -30.71 26.34 7.66
N ALA A 23 -31.98 26.01 7.93
CA ALA A 23 -32.36 24.67 8.39
C ALA A 23 -32.24 23.65 7.25
N ASP A 24 -31.03 23.41 6.82
CA ASP A 24 -30.74 22.56 5.68
C ASP A 24 -29.97 21.29 6.13
N LYS A 25 -30.75 20.33 6.67
CA LYS A 25 -30.26 18.99 6.98
C LYS A 25 -29.58 18.30 5.81
N PRO A 26 -29.95 18.51 4.53
CA PRO A 26 -29.18 17.97 3.40
C PRO A 26 -27.74 18.43 3.34
N ALA A 27 -27.42 19.65 3.75
CA ALA A 27 -26.06 20.17 3.79
C ALA A 27 -25.21 19.47 4.87
N GLU A 28 -25.79 19.19 6.03
CA GLU A 28 -25.17 18.39 7.09
C GLU A 28 -24.87 16.96 6.63
N GLN A 29 -25.78 16.35 5.89
CA GLN A 29 -25.55 15.05 5.28
C GLN A 29 -24.44 15.10 4.21
N GLN A 30 -24.39 16.14 3.40
CA GLN A 30 -23.32 16.32 2.41
C GLN A 30 -21.94 16.45 3.05
N VAL A 31 -21.84 17.15 4.16
CA VAL A 31 -20.59 17.22 4.94
C VAL A 31 -20.19 15.85 5.46
N LEU A 32 -21.13 15.05 5.93
CA LEU A 32 -20.85 13.68 6.37
C LEU A 32 -20.45 12.74 5.22
N TYR A 33 -21.05 12.89 4.05
CA TYR A 33 -20.67 12.12 2.86
C TYR A 33 -19.29 12.49 2.32
N ASN A 34 -18.90 13.75 2.44
CA ASN A 34 -17.55 14.23 2.10
C ASN A 34 -16.57 14.13 3.28
N ALA A 35 -17.04 13.63 4.42
CA ALA A 35 -16.27 13.53 5.65
C ALA A 35 -14.88 12.88 5.51
N PRO A 36 -14.64 11.85 4.68
CA PRO A 36 -13.31 11.29 4.57
C PRO A 36 -12.24 12.31 4.20
N GLN A 37 -12.51 13.16 3.21
CA GLN A 37 -11.57 14.20 2.79
C GLN A 37 -11.49 15.36 3.78
N SER A 38 -12.63 15.78 4.29
CA SER A 38 -12.71 16.86 5.29
C SER A 38 -12.13 16.45 6.62
N VAL A 39 -12.34 15.21 7.06
CA VAL A 39 -11.75 14.64 8.27
C VAL A 39 -10.25 14.55 8.13
N GLN A 40 -9.75 14.14 6.97
CA GLN A 40 -8.31 14.09 6.69
C GLN A 40 -7.68 15.49 6.81
N GLN A 41 -8.26 16.50 6.19
CA GLN A 41 -7.78 17.88 6.27
C GLN A 41 -7.81 18.41 7.72
N GLN A 42 -8.86 18.11 8.47
CA GLN A 42 -8.95 18.53 9.85
C GLN A 42 -7.91 17.82 10.74
N MET A 43 -7.65 16.55 10.49
CA MET A 43 -6.61 15.81 11.19
C MET A 43 -5.22 16.40 10.91
N GLU A 44 -4.95 16.79 9.68
CA GLU A 44 -3.71 17.48 9.30
C GLU A 44 -3.56 18.83 9.98
N LEU A 45 -4.64 19.63 10.02
CA LEU A 45 -4.64 20.92 10.72
C LEU A 45 -4.45 20.79 12.23
N GLU A 46 -4.91 19.71 12.84
CA GLU A 46 -4.71 19.43 14.26
C GLU A 46 -3.39 18.70 14.57
N GLY A 47 -2.53 18.52 13.56
CA GLY A 47 -1.26 17.82 13.70
C GLY A 47 -1.40 16.30 13.79
N VAL A 48 -2.55 15.76 13.47
CA VAL A 48 -2.78 14.31 13.39
C VAL A 48 -2.38 13.84 12.00
N GLN A 49 -1.30 13.09 11.91
CA GLN A 49 -0.85 12.55 10.65
C GLN A 49 -1.79 11.45 10.18
N TRP A 50 -2.20 11.52 8.90
CA TRP A 50 -3.00 10.47 8.29
C TRP A 50 -2.20 9.16 8.24
N PRO A 51 -2.74 8.05 8.75
CA PRO A 51 -1.95 6.83 8.91
C PRO A 51 -1.63 6.09 7.62
N TYR A 52 -2.28 6.45 6.50
CA TYR A 52 -2.17 5.70 5.26
C TYR A 52 -1.61 6.58 4.13
N VAL A 53 -0.40 6.29 3.71
CA VAL A 53 0.22 6.95 2.57
C VAL A 53 0.31 5.95 1.43
N LEU A 54 -0.33 6.27 0.30
CA LEU A 54 -0.20 5.49 -0.92
C LEU A 54 1.16 5.76 -1.54
N LYS A 55 1.91 4.71 -1.77
CA LYS A 55 3.24 4.73 -2.39
C LYS A 55 3.28 3.85 -3.62
N PHE A 56 4.25 4.14 -4.47
CA PHE A 56 4.55 3.38 -5.66
C PHE A 56 6.04 3.09 -5.69
N ASP A 57 6.38 1.88 -6.08
CA ASP A 57 7.73 1.49 -6.44
C ASP A 57 7.71 0.83 -7.81
N SER A 58 8.71 1.10 -8.63
CA SER A 58 8.79 0.57 -9.98
C SER A 58 10.22 0.48 -10.47
N GLY A 59 10.48 -0.46 -11.34
CA GLY A 59 11.79 -0.64 -11.92
C GLY A 59 11.79 -1.65 -13.04
N GLN A 60 12.97 -1.91 -13.54
CA GLN A 60 13.24 -2.94 -14.53
C GLN A 60 14.31 -3.90 -14.00
N ILE A 61 14.08 -5.17 -14.19
CA ILE A 61 14.96 -6.26 -13.81
C ILE A 61 15.57 -6.85 -15.08
N ASP A 62 16.88 -7.04 -15.07
CA ASP A 62 17.56 -7.87 -16.06
C ASP A 62 17.28 -9.34 -15.75
N SER A 63 16.57 -10.02 -16.63
CA SER A 63 16.23 -11.43 -16.50
C SER A 63 17.08 -12.34 -17.42
N SER A 64 18.23 -11.86 -17.82
CA SER A 64 19.23 -12.65 -18.56
C SER A 64 20.02 -13.64 -17.67
N GLY A 65 19.90 -13.52 -16.35
CA GLY A 65 20.40 -14.44 -15.34
C GLY A 65 19.27 -14.97 -14.44
N THR A 66 19.47 -16.13 -13.83
CA THR A 66 18.56 -16.66 -12.80
C THR A 66 18.88 -16.07 -11.44
N GLY A 67 17.88 -15.95 -10.59
CA GLY A 67 18.04 -15.52 -9.19
C GLY A 67 17.00 -14.48 -8.76
N ASP A 68 17.14 -14.06 -7.51
CA ASP A 68 16.22 -13.18 -6.81
C ASP A 68 16.57 -11.71 -6.99
N THR A 69 15.56 -10.91 -7.27
CA THR A 69 15.65 -9.45 -7.20
C THR A 69 14.58 -8.91 -6.26
N VAL A 70 15.02 -8.23 -5.22
CA VAL A 70 14.11 -7.61 -4.25
C VAL A 70 13.45 -6.39 -4.89
N ILE A 71 12.12 -6.35 -4.87
CA ILE A 71 11.33 -5.24 -5.41
C ILE A 71 10.70 -4.38 -4.32
N LEU A 72 10.50 -4.93 -3.13
CA LEU A 72 10.01 -4.17 -1.97
C LEU A 72 10.48 -4.87 -0.68
N THR A 73 10.98 -4.11 0.28
CA THR A 73 11.37 -4.61 1.59
C THR A 73 10.52 -3.97 2.67
N GLY A 74 9.99 -4.77 3.58
CA GLY A 74 9.29 -4.29 4.76
C GLY A 74 10.20 -3.43 5.65
N ALA A 75 9.66 -2.42 6.27
CA ALA A 75 10.41 -1.52 7.15
C ALA A 75 10.01 -1.71 8.62
N THR A 76 10.97 -1.50 9.50
CA THR A 76 10.76 -1.61 10.95
C THR A 76 9.59 -0.73 11.41
N ASN A 77 8.71 -1.30 12.22
CA ASN A 77 7.50 -0.66 12.71
C ASN A 77 6.51 -0.19 11.63
N LYS A 78 6.55 -0.82 10.47
CA LYS A 78 5.63 -0.56 9.38
C LYS A 78 4.98 -1.84 8.89
N MET A 79 3.79 -1.68 8.33
CA MET A 79 3.10 -2.67 7.56
C MET A 79 2.70 -2.04 6.24
N TYR A 80 2.96 -2.71 5.15
CA TYR A 80 2.53 -2.27 3.84
C TYR A 80 1.35 -3.12 3.38
N LEU A 81 0.25 -2.48 3.03
CA LEU A 81 -0.86 -3.13 2.36
C LEU A 81 -0.66 -2.99 0.85
N ILE A 82 -0.33 -4.09 0.20
CA ILE A 82 -0.14 -4.11 -1.24
C ILE A 82 -1.51 -4.00 -1.92
N THR A 83 -1.66 -3.03 -2.80
CA THR A 83 -2.91 -2.76 -3.49
C THR A 83 -2.88 -3.20 -4.95
N LYS A 84 -1.68 -3.28 -5.53
CA LYS A 84 -1.49 -3.78 -6.87
C LYS A 84 -0.04 -4.15 -7.10
N LEU A 85 0.17 -5.23 -7.83
CA LEU A 85 1.45 -5.66 -8.36
C LEU A 85 1.32 -5.93 -9.84
N THR A 86 2.26 -5.42 -10.62
CA THR A 86 2.42 -5.80 -12.03
C THR A 86 3.86 -6.20 -12.28
N ALA A 87 4.05 -7.26 -13.06
CA ALA A 87 5.35 -7.64 -13.59
C ALA A 87 5.15 -8.00 -15.08
N ILE A 88 5.78 -7.25 -15.96
CA ILE A 88 5.57 -7.34 -17.40
C ILE A 88 6.90 -7.75 -18.05
N PRO A 89 7.02 -8.98 -18.52
CA PRO A 89 8.22 -9.43 -19.20
C PRO A 89 8.32 -8.82 -20.61
N SER A 90 9.52 -8.74 -21.11
CA SER A 90 9.81 -8.35 -22.50
C SER A 90 9.23 -9.36 -23.50
N ALA A 91 9.30 -9.03 -24.79
CA ALA A 91 8.76 -9.87 -25.87
C ALA A 91 9.36 -11.29 -25.94
N THR A 92 10.57 -11.48 -25.40
CA THR A 92 11.19 -12.79 -25.25
C THR A 92 11.29 -13.08 -23.75
N PRO A 93 10.21 -13.63 -23.15
CA PRO A 93 10.08 -13.67 -21.70
C PRO A 93 10.94 -14.76 -21.07
N ALA A 94 11.60 -14.41 -19.96
CA ALA A 94 12.11 -15.38 -19.00
C ALA A 94 10.98 -16.04 -18.23
N THR A 95 11.23 -17.18 -17.58
CA THR A 95 10.30 -17.72 -16.58
C THR A 95 10.66 -17.12 -15.22
N PHE A 96 9.66 -16.60 -14.52
CA PHE A 96 9.86 -15.95 -13.24
C PHE A 96 8.70 -16.23 -12.29
N GLU A 97 8.95 -16.00 -11.02
CA GLU A 97 7.99 -16.10 -9.92
C GLU A 97 8.00 -14.79 -9.14
N VAL A 98 6.85 -14.38 -8.66
CA VAL A 98 6.75 -13.32 -7.66
C VAL A 98 6.52 -13.97 -6.31
N GLU A 99 7.39 -13.71 -5.37
CA GLU A 99 7.44 -14.38 -4.08
C GLU A 99 7.40 -13.38 -2.93
N MET A 100 6.91 -13.85 -1.80
CA MET A 100 7.10 -13.19 -0.52
C MET A 100 8.03 -14.01 0.35
N ASP A 101 9.18 -13.46 0.65
CA ASP A 101 10.21 -14.09 1.47
C ASP A 101 10.15 -13.62 2.92
N THR A 102 10.45 -14.52 3.83
CA THR A 102 10.51 -14.27 5.27
C THR A 102 11.86 -14.66 5.86
N GLY A 103 12.08 -14.27 7.10
CA GLY A 103 13.23 -14.66 7.90
C GLY A 103 14.38 -13.67 7.90
N SER A 104 15.31 -13.86 8.81
CA SER A 104 16.42 -12.93 9.05
C SER A 104 17.39 -12.81 7.88
N SER A 105 17.44 -13.81 7.01
CA SER A 105 18.28 -13.83 5.81
C SER A 105 17.46 -13.69 4.53
N PHE A 106 16.15 -13.55 4.65
CA PHE A 106 15.22 -13.47 3.52
C PHE A 106 15.41 -14.64 2.51
N GLY A 107 15.72 -15.82 2.99
CA GLY A 107 15.94 -16.98 2.15
C GLY A 107 14.84 -18.02 2.21
N THR A 108 13.75 -17.72 2.90
CA THR A 108 12.61 -18.63 3.04
C THR A 108 11.42 -18.03 2.32
N THR A 109 11.05 -18.63 1.20
CA THR A 109 9.83 -18.30 0.49
C THR A 109 8.64 -18.59 1.38
N ARG A 110 7.81 -17.58 1.64
CA ARG A 110 6.56 -17.72 2.37
C ARG A 110 5.43 -18.15 1.44
N ASP A 111 5.29 -17.40 0.36
CA ASP A 111 4.26 -17.60 -0.64
C ASP A 111 4.80 -17.28 -2.03
N ILE A 112 4.48 -18.12 -2.99
CA ILE A 112 4.59 -17.80 -4.41
C ILE A 112 3.25 -17.19 -4.79
N LEU A 113 3.26 -15.90 -5.14
CA LEU A 113 2.05 -15.16 -5.47
C LEU A 113 1.58 -15.50 -6.88
N ASP A 114 2.51 -15.62 -7.82
CA ASP A 114 2.24 -16.01 -9.18
C ASP A 114 3.56 -16.44 -9.88
N SER A 115 3.45 -17.20 -10.98
CA SER A 115 4.61 -17.69 -11.73
C SER A 115 4.31 -17.90 -13.20
N GLY A 116 5.32 -17.81 -14.02
CA GLY A 116 5.21 -18.11 -15.46
C GLY A 116 6.07 -17.24 -16.37
N THR A 117 5.66 -17.17 -17.62
CA THR A 117 6.30 -16.35 -18.67
C THR A 117 5.39 -15.21 -19.13
N ALA A 118 4.17 -15.17 -18.65
CA ALA A 118 3.18 -14.14 -18.98
C ALA A 118 3.29 -12.95 -18.03
N ALA A 119 2.69 -11.83 -18.43
CA ALA A 119 2.56 -10.68 -17.54
C ALA A 119 1.69 -11.03 -16.34
N ILE A 120 2.22 -10.75 -15.15
CA ILE A 120 1.51 -10.86 -13.88
C ILE A 120 0.83 -9.52 -13.59
N ASN A 121 -0.45 -9.59 -13.21
CA ASN A 121 -1.23 -8.42 -12.83
C ASN A 121 -2.12 -8.80 -11.64
N ASP A 122 -1.54 -8.71 -10.45
CA ASP A 122 -2.21 -9.04 -9.20
C ASP A 122 -2.92 -7.81 -8.62
N GLY A 123 -4.16 -7.98 -8.22
CA GLY A 123 -4.99 -6.95 -7.58
C GLY A 123 -4.59 -6.60 -6.15
N GLY A 124 -3.60 -7.29 -5.60
CA GLY A 124 -3.13 -7.06 -4.24
C GLY A 124 -4.09 -7.59 -3.16
N GLY A 125 -4.18 -6.88 -2.05
CA GLY A 125 -5.01 -7.27 -0.91
C GLY A 125 -4.25 -8.08 0.15
N PHE A 126 -2.94 -8.16 0.05
CA PHE A 126 -2.08 -8.80 1.04
C PHE A 126 -1.14 -7.80 1.71
N THR A 127 -0.60 -8.19 2.85
CA THR A 127 0.28 -7.34 3.66
C THR A 127 1.72 -7.80 3.60
N LEU A 128 2.64 -6.84 3.61
CA LEU A 128 4.07 -7.06 3.79
C LEU A 128 4.50 -6.51 5.15
N LEU A 129 5.06 -7.36 5.98
CA LEU A 129 5.53 -7.02 7.31
C LEU A 129 7.00 -6.58 7.30
N SER A 130 7.46 -6.05 8.42
CA SER A 130 8.84 -5.56 8.58
C SER A 130 9.93 -6.64 8.40
N THR A 131 9.56 -7.91 8.56
CA THR A 131 10.47 -9.07 8.41
C THR A 131 10.33 -9.76 7.07
N GLU A 132 9.61 -9.15 6.14
CA GLU A 132 9.28 -9.74 4.84
C GLU A 132 9.78 -8.86 3.71
N ARG A 133 9.96 -9.45 2.55
CA ARG A 133 10.25 -8.76 1.30
C ARG A 133 9.51 -9.41 0.15
N MET A 134 9.21 -8.61 -0.86
CA MET A 134 8.73 -9.09 -2.15
C MET A 134 9.91 -9.25 -3.09
N VAL A 135 9.93 -10.33 -3.82
CA VAL A 135 11.02 -10.74 -4.69
C VAL A 135 10.44 -11.15 -6.05
N ILE A 136 11.12 -10.80 -7.11
CA ILE A 136 10.97 -11.46 -8.40
C ILE A 136 12.15 -12.40 -8.55
N ASN A 137 11.85 -13.70 -8.60
CA ASN A 137 12.81 -14.77 -8.80
C ASN A 137 12.76 -15.25 -10.26
N VAL A 138 13.86 -15.06 -10.98
CA VAL A 138 13.99 -15.59 -12.35
C VAL A 138 14.44 -17.05 -12.27
N THR A 139 13.52 -17.95 -12.57
CA THR A 139 13.76 -19.42 -12.51
C THR A 139 14.34 -19.99 -13.78
N ALA A 140 14.04 -19.40 -14.95
CA ALA A 140 14.67 -19.74 -16.22
C ALA A 140 14.98 -18.46 -17.00
N ALA A 141 16.26 -18.14 -17.11
CA ALA A 141 16.76 -16.94 -17.76
C ALA A 141 16.68 -17.02 -19.29
N VAL A 142 16.49 -15.86 -19.91
CA VAL A 142 16.54 -15.71 -21.38
C VAL A 142 17.43 -14.51 -21.71
N ALA A 143 18.37 -14.71 -22.64
CA ALA A 143 19.30 -13.65 -23.03
C ALA A 143 18.57 -12.38 -23.51
N ALA A 144 19.01 -11.22 -23.03
CA ALA A 144 18.42 -9.92 -23.31
C ALA A 144 16.95 -9.75 -22.89
N SER A 145 16.46 -10.60 -22.00
CA SER A 145 15.13 -10.47 -21.41
C SER A 145 15.14 -9.50 -20.22
N THR A 146 14.05 -8.77 -20.06
CA THR A 146 13.81 -7.87 -18.94
C THR A 146 12.39 -8.05 -18.39
N ILE A 147 12.20 -7.64 -17.14
CA ILE A 147 10.89 -7.60 -16.48
C ILE A 147 10.68 -6.21 -15.90
N ASP A 148 9.68 -5.50 -16.41
CA ASP A 148 9.26 -4.23 -15.82
C ASP A 148 8.26 -4.48 -14.70
N TYR A 149 8.48 -3.93 -13.52
CA TYR A 149 7.56 -4.10 -12.40
C TYR A 149 7.04 -2.78 -11.85
N THR A 150 5.86 -2.84 -11.26
CA THR A 150 5.27 -1.76 -10.48
C THR A 150 4.53 -2.36 -9.29
N VAL A 151 4.80 -1.83 -8.10
CA VAL A 151 4.10 -2.16 -6.86
C VAL A 151 3.45 -0.90 -6.33
N SER A 152 2.16 -0.94 -6.02
CA SER A 152 1.48 0.11 -5.27
C SER A 152 1.05 -0.41 -3.91
N TYR A 153 1.24 0.39 -2.88
CA TYR A 153 0.97 -0.02 -1.51
C TYR A 153 0.63 1.16 -0.61
N TYR A 154 -0.15 0.89 0.43
CA TYR A 154 -0.32 1.82 1.53
C TYR A 154 0.74 1.58 2.58
N ASP A 155 1.49 2.63 2.92
CA ASP A 155 2.35 2.66 4.11
C ASP A 155 1.45 2.91 5.32
N MET A 156 1.13 1.86 6.05
CA MET A 156 0.18 1.88 7.16
C MET A 156 0.86 2.26 8.49
N GLY A 157 2.04 2.86 8.44
CA GLY A 157 2.82 3.37 9.55
C GLY A 157 2.25 3.10 10.95
N PHE A 158 2.68 2.06 11.61
CA PHE A 158 2.45 1.91 13.04
C PHE A 158 3.39 2.89 13.78
N GLY A 159 3.16 4.18 13.59
CA GLY A 159 3.79 5.16 14.44
C GLY A 159 3.35 4.93 15.88
N THR A 160 4.18 5.31 16.81
CA THR A 160 4.10 5.21 18.27
C THR A 160 2.77 5.60 18.95
N VAL A 161 1.73 5.86 18.18
CA VAL A 161 0.37 6.18 18.65
C VAL A 161 -0.34 4.96 19.26
N TRP A 162 0.18 3.76 19.09
CA TRP A 162 -0.41 2.52 19.60
C TRP A 162 0.37 1.86 20.72
N SER A 163 1.30 2.53 21.35
CA SER A 163 1.77 2.07 22.65
C SER A 163 0.63 2.30 23.65
N ALA A 164 -0.24 1.30 23.78
CA ALA A 164 -1.11 1.20 24.92
C ALA A 164 -0.21 1.11 26.17
N THR A 165 -0.16 2.18 26.91
CA THR A 165 0.28 2.13 28.31
C THR A 165 -0.81 1.50 29.15
#